data_34d40e2f3002c930b319f9a0e53a92bb
#
_entry.id   34d40e2f3002c930b319f9a0e53a92bb
#
_cell.length_a   1.000
_cell.length_b   1.000
_cell.length_c   1.000
_cell.angle_alpha   90.00
_cell.angle_beta   90.00
_cell.angle_gamma   90.00
#
_symmetry.space_group_name_H-M   'P 1'
#
loop_
_entity.id
_entity.type
_entity.pdbx_description
1 polymer ?
#
loop_
_entity_poly.entity_id
_entity_poly.type
_entity_poly.pdbx_seq_one_letter_code
_entity_poly.pdbx_strand_id
1 'polypeptide(L)'
;MSEREVVITGVGLTTPLGKNTGECWSNVKAMKTGIVRDPKDDLPGFLQYTGKADEYDLPPDIPPKQMGQMKFLNRGALLGFCSASEAVSLSRDAIADIPPGRRALYVAAGDFTKLGYDFMYPAIKDGADKNWESINYERLNNSALNKVNPFFLLESLNNNLFSFLSAFIGFMGPNTSLASLSPNGGNALELAYRSIKQNKADVALAVGYGNWITEIPLYELEGLGILSKCRQGVQSYKPFDKNRDGFIPGEGGAAIFLETADIAEKRGAKVLAGIKGVENCIEFSSNHTFSVPSKVSKRNMLSVIEETACAIDDLAFIIPHGSGTRKGDRSELRSLMDILGDKRADVPLCGLKPYTGHMGAASDIAEIILGINSTAEGTVPATLNFRATEKEFSGLKISPSPMGCTKKHFLSVSYGVGGQSSSVIVEVL
;
A
#
# COMPACT_ATOMS: atom_id res chain seq x y z
N MET A 1 -16.63 -7.37 29.31
CA MET A 1 -15.56 -6.39 29.04
C MET A 1 -16.13 -5.46 27.99
N SER A 2 -16.17 -4.16 28.22
CA SER A 2 -16.57 -3.20 27.16
C SER A 2 -15.60 -3.35 25.98
N GLU A 3 -16.14 -3.39 24.79
CA GLU A 3 -15.36 -3.46 23.55
C GLU A 3 -14.50 -2.19 23.44
N ARG A 4 -13.19 -2.33 23.24
CA ARG A 4 -12.29 -1.18 23.11
C ARG A 4 -12.51 -0.52 21.75
N GLU A 5 -12.80 0.76 21.76
CA GLU A 5 -12.85 1.56 20.54
C GLU A 5 -11.42 1.88 20.08
N VAL A 6 -11.16 1.70 18.78
CA VAL A 6 -9.84 1.89 18.16
C VAL A 6 -9.91 3.10 17.23
N VAL A 7 -9.06 4.08 17.54
CA VAL A 7 -9.00 5.34 16.79
C VAL A 7 -7.65 5.56 16.12
N ILE A 8 -7.67 6.31 15.03
CA ILE A 8 -6.49 6.76 14.28
C ILE A 8 -6.18 8.19 14.74
N THR A 9 -4.98 8.40 15.26
CA THR A 9 -4.52 9.72 15.71
C THR A 9 -3.24 10.17 15.03
N GLY A 10 -2.64 9.31 14.20
CA GLY A 10 -1.49 9.66 13.41
C GLY A 10 -1.45 8.91 12.09
N VAL A 11 -1.01 9.59 11.05
CA VAL A 11 -0.84 9.05 9.70
C VAL A 11 0.43 9.59 9.07
N GLY A 12 1.00 8.85 8.15
CA GLY A 12 2.18 9.28 7.41
C GLY A 12 2.24 8.69 6.02
N LEU A 13 2.63 9.51 5.05
CA LEU A 13 2.78 9.17 3.65
C LEU A 13 4.11 9.67 3.11
N THR A 14 4.81 8.81 2.38
CA THR A 14 5.96 9.18 1.55
C THR A 14 5.79 8.46 0.22
N THR A 15 5.31 9.18 -0.79
CA THR A 15 4.84 8.60 -2.06
C THR A 15 5.28 9.45 -3.24
N PRO A 16 5.07 9.03 -4.49
CA PRO A 16 5.32 9.87 -5.66
C PRO A 16 4.56 11.20 -5.69
N LEU A 17 3.54 11.35 -4.85
CA LEU A 17 2.78 12.61 -4.72
C LEU A 17 3.41 13.62 -3.75
N GLY A 18 4.34 13.19 -2.90
CA GLY A 18 4.96 14.06 -1.92
C GLY A 18 5.61 13.29 -0.78
N LYS A 19 6.37 14.00 0.03
CA LYS A 19 7.18 13.46 1.13
C LYS A 19 6.45 13.37 2.48
N ASN A 20 5.22 13.86 2.54
CA ASN A 20 4.36 13.81 3.72
C ASN A 20 2.88 13.77 3.32
N THR A 21 2.02 13.50 4.29
CA THR A 21 0.56 13.39 4.10
C THR A 21 -0.06 14.67 3.52
N GLY A 22 0.39 15.85 3.98
CA GLY A 22 -0.14 17.13 3.52
C GLY A 22 0.15 17.42 2.06
N GLU A 23 1.38 17.17 1.61
CA GLU A 23 1.78 17.32 0.20
C GLU A 23 1.04 16.32 -0.68
N CYS A 24 0.98 15.05 -0.27
CA CYS A 24 0.26 14.02 -1.00
C CYS A 24 -1.21 14.40 -1.21
N TRP A 25 -1.89 14.83 -0.16
CA TRP A 25 -3.28 15.23 -0.23
C TRP A 25 -3.48 16.49 -1.12
N SER A 26 -2.62 17.48 -0.99
CA SER A 26 -2.66 18.68 -1.83
C SER A 26 -2.56 18.34 -3.32
N ASN A 27 -1.69 17.39 -3.69
CA ASN A 27 -1.51 16.96 -5.07
C ASN A 27 -2.69 16.07 -5.56
N VAL A 28 -3.34 15.29 -4.68
CA VAL A 28 -4.60 14.58 -5.02
C VAL A 28 -5.70 15.60 -5.36
N LYS A 29 -5.89 16.64 -4.51
CA LYS A 29 -6.87 17.71 -4.78
C LYS A 29 -6.60 18.44 -6.10
N ALA A 30 -5.34 18.63 -6.43
CA ALA A 30 -4.93 19.23 -7.70
C ALA A 30 -5.01 18.27 -8.89
N MET A 31 -5.49 17.04 -8.70
CA MET A 31 -5.58 15.97 -9.72
C MET A 31 -4.22 15.68 -10.42
N LYS A 32 -3.12 15.85 -9.70
CA LYS A 32 -1.77 15.56 -10.20
C LYS A 32 -1.45 14.08 -10.02
N THR A 33 -0.78 13.49 -11.00
CA THR A 33 -0.15 12.18 -10.88
C THR A 33 1.32 12.32 -10.52
N GLY A 34 1.82 11.45 -9.64
CA GLY A 34 3.25 11.29 -9.37
C GLY A 34 3.94 10.28 -10.29
N ILE A 35 3.21 9.74 -11.29
CA ILE A 35 3.80 8.88 -12.31
C ILE A 35 4.59 9.74 -13.28
N VAL A 36 5.85 9.40 -13.49
CA VAL A 36 6.78 10.13 -14.36
C VAL A 36 7.34 9.22 -15.45
N ARG A 37 7.79 9.81 -16.54
CA ARG A 37 8.52 9.11 -17.59
C ARG A 37 10.01 9.04 -17.23
N ASP A 38 10.64 7.87 -17.38
CA ASP A 38 12.08 7.75 -17.29
C ASP A 38 12.70 8.55 -18.48
N PRO A 39 13.77 9.32 -18.24
CA PRO A 39 14.42 10.09 -19.30
C PRO A 39 15.14 9.26 -20.36
N LYS A 40 15.37 7.97 -20.13
CA LYS A 40 15.97 7.05 -21.11
C LYS A 40 14.96 6.70 -22.21
N ASP A 41 15.26 7.09 -23.44
CA ASP A 41 14.32 6.96 -24.56
C ASP A 41 14.14 5.53 -25.13
N ASP A 42 15.09 4.65 -24.90
CA ASP A 42 15.17 3.29 -25.51
C ASP A 42 14.54 2.20 -24.63
N LEU A 43 13.93 2.54 -23.51
CA LEU A 43 13.33 1.56 -22.63
C LEU A 43 12.03 0.96 -23.22
N PRO A 44 11.77 -0.33 -23.01
CA PRO A 44 10.45 -0.91 -23.27
C PRO A 44 9.33 -0.13 -22.59
N GLY A 45 8.15 -0.07 -23.19
CA GLY A 45 7.03 0.77 -22.70
C GLY A 45 6.71 0.57 -21.22
N PHE A 46 6.76 -0.67 -20.70
CA PHE A 46 6.50 -0.98 -19.29
C PHE A 46 7.58 -0.50 -18.33
N LEU A 47 8.78 -0.15 -18.81
CA LEU A 47 9.86 0.45 -18.02
C LEU A 47 9.91 1.97 -18.12
N GLN A 48 9.17 2.57 -19.07
CA GLN A 48 9.25 4.02 -19.33
C GLN A 48 8.53 4.87 -18.29
N TYR A 49 7.55 4.31 -17.60
CA TYR A 49 6.69 5.08 -16.70
C TYR A 49 6.60 4.38 -15.34
N THR A 50 6.91 5.13 -14.29
CA THR A 50 6.85 4.64 -12.90
C THR A 50 6.42 5.76 -11.96
N GLY A 51 5.82 5.38 -10.82
CA GLY A 51 5.60 6.28 -9.71
C GLY A 51 6.85 6.30 -8.82
N LYS A 52 7.67 7.36 -8.90
CA LYS A 52 8.91 7.47 -8.14
C LYS A 52 8.79 8.54 -7.05
N ALA A 53 9.12 8.17 -5.82
CA ALA A 53 9.17 9.06 -4.67
C ALA A 53 10.57 9.71 -4.58
N ASP A 54 10.80 10.79 -5.32
CA ASP A 54 12.12 11.41 -5.43
C ASP A 54 12.57 12.10 -4.14
N GLU A 55 11.63 12.64 -3.36
CA GLU A 55 11.90 13.37 -2.14
C GLU A 55 11.39 12.65 -0.91
N TYR A 56 12.18 12.62 0.14
CA TYR A 56 11.81 12.19 1.48
C TYR A 56 12.68 12.85 2.53
N ASP A 57 12.11 13.13 3.69
CA ASP A 57 12.82 13.74 4.80
C ASP A 57 13.07 12.68 5.88
N LEU A 58 14.34 12.47 6.21
CA LEU A 58 14.70 11.63 7.36
C LEU A 58 14.40 12.38 8.66
N PRO A 59 13.92 11.69 9.72
CA PRO A 59 13.77 12.29 11.02
C PRO A 59 15.11 12.86 11.52
N PRO A 60 15.12 14.09 12.09
CA PRO A 60 16.37 14.74 12.52
C PRO A 60 16.98 14.11 13.78
N ASP A 61 16.21 13.32 14.51
CA ASP A 61 16.53 12.77 15.82
C ASP A 61 16.98 11.29 15.80
N ILE A 62 17.41 10.78 14.63
CA ILE A 62 17.94 9.42 14.52
C ILE A 62 19.24 9.30 15.33
N PRO A 63 19.30 8.38 16.32
CA PRO A 63 20.53 8.18 17.10
C PRO A 63 21.71 7.79 16.21
N PRO A 64 22.96 8.28 16.49
CA PRO A 64 24.13 7.99 15.64
C PRO A 64 24.38 6.51 15.38
N LYS A 65 24.13 5.66 16.36
CA LYS A 65 24.25 4.20 16.22
C LYS A 65 23.26 3.62 15.22
N GLN A 66 22.03 4.13 15.21
CA GLN A 66 20.99 3.69 14.26
C GLN A 66 21.23 4.28 12.88
N MET A 67 21.72 5.52 12.79
CA MET A 67 22.13 6.11 11.52
C MET A 67 23.12 5.22 10.77
N GLY A 68 24.11 4.63 11.48
CA GLY A 68 25.06 3.67 10.90
C GLY A 68 24.41 2.36 10.42
N GLN A 69 23.20 2.02 10.89
CA GLN A 69 22.46 0.81 10.49
C GLN A 69 21.51 1.05 9.31
N MET A 70 21.21 2.29 8.98
CA MET A 70 20.32 2.64 7.85
C MET A 70 20.80 2.08 6.51
N LYS A 71 22.10 1.82 6.36
CA LYS A 71 22.67 1.17 5.17
C LYS A 71 22.10 -0.23 4.88
N PHE A 72 21.43 -0.86 5.85
CA PHE A 72 20.74 -2.14 5.67
C PHE A 72 19.26 -2.00 5.28
N LEU A 73 18.73 -0.77 5.27
CA LEU A 73 17.38 -0.49 4.79
C LEU A 73 17.44 -0.29 3.28
N ASN A 74 16.65 -1.07 2.55
CA ASN A 74 16.45 -0.82 1.14
C ASN A 74 15.59 0.44 0.94
N ARG A 75 15.46 0.90 -0.31
CA ARG A 75 14.75 2.15 -0.62
C ARG A 75 13.28 2.13 -0.16
N GLY A 76 12.55 1.04 -0.39
CA GLY A 76 11.16 0.91 0.08
C GLY A 76 11.07 1.02 1.60
N ALA A 77 11.99 0.34 2.32
CA ALA A 77 12.08 0.43 3.78
C ALA A 77 12.39 1.85 4.29
N LEU A 78 13.22 2.63 3.58
CA LEU A 78 13.49 4.03 3.91
C LEU A 78 12.22 4.88 3.79
N LEU A 79 11.44 4.71 2.71
CA LEU A 79 10.16 5.40 2.54
C LEU A 79 9.15 5.02 3.62
N GLY A 80 9.08 3.73 3.98
CA GLY A 80 8.28 3.23 5.10
C GLY A 80 8.71 3.81 6.45
N PHE A 81 10.02 3.99 6.67
CA PHE A 81 10.57 4.61 7.86
C PHE A 81 10.14 6.09 8.00
N CYS A 82 10.23 6.85 6.91
CA CYS A 82 9.80 8.26 6.89
C CYS A 82 8.30 8.38 7.22
N SER A 83 7.47 7.55 6.57
CA SER A 83 6.02 7.54 6.83
C SER A 83 5.69 7.12 8.27
N ALA A 84 6.37 6.10 8.80
CA ALA A 84 6.19 5.67 10.19
C ALA A 84 6.57 6.79 11.18
N SER A 85 7.63 7.52 10.90
CA SER A 85 8.09 8.65 11.73
C SER A 85 7.10 9.81 11.71
N GLU A 86 6.52 10.13 10.55
CA GLU A 86 5.44 11.13 10.44
C GLU A 86 4.23 10.69 11.26
N ALA A 87 3.80 9.44 11.12
CA ALA A 87 2.61 8.91 11.80
C ALA A 87 2.70 9.01 13.34
N VAL A 88 3.90 8.82 13.92
CA VAL A 88 4.10 8.90 15.37
C VAL A 88 4.57 10.28 15.86
N SER A 89 4.84 11.22 14.97
CA SER A 89 5.50 12.49 15.30
C SER A 89 4.83 13.28 16.42
N LEU A 90 3.50 13.37 16.39
CA LEU A 90 2.69 14.09 17.39
C LEU A 90 2.39 13.25 18.66
N SER A 91 2.80 12.00 18.69
CA SER A 91 2.45 11.05 19.76
C SER A 91 3.68 10.54 20.53
N ARG A 92 4.90 10.95 20.20
CA ARG A 92 6.15 10.39 20.76
C ARG A 92 6.22 10.46 22.27
N ASP A 93 5.90 11.61 22.87
CA ASP A 93 5.92 11.79 24.31
C ASP A 93 4.88 10.90 25.01
N ALA A 94 3.66 10.87 24.46
CA ALA A 94 2.60 10.02 24.98
C ALA A 94 2.90 8.51 24.81
N ILE A 95 3.57 8.12 23.73
CA ILE A 95 4.03 6.74 23.53
C ILE A 95 5.03 6.35 24.62
N ALA A 96 5.90 7.28 25.04
CA ALA A 96 6.92 7.01 26.07
C ALA A 96 6.31 6.59 27.41
N ASP A 97 5.13 7.08 27.76
CA ASP A 97 4.40 6.75 29.00
C ASP A 97 3.72 5.37 28.96
N ILE A 98 3.57 4.76 27.77
CA ILE A 98 2.96 3.44 27.62
C ILE A 98 4.03 2.36 27.79
N PRO A 99 3.81 1.29 28.57
CA PRO A 99 4.78 0.21 28.69
C PRO A 99 5.20 -0.35 27.32
N PRO A 100 6.51 -0.55 27.05
CA PRO A 100 6.98 -1.01 25.72
C PRO A 100 6.31 -2.29 25.22
N GLY A 101 5.99 -3.23 26.12
CA GLY A 101 5.26 -4.47 25.80
C GLY A 101 3.79 -4.27 25.42
N ARG A 102 3.24 -3.05 25.58
CA ARG A 102 1.88 -2.67 25.17
C ARG A 102 1.84 -1.85 23.88
N ARG A 103 2.99 -1.68 23.21
CA ARG A 103 3.14 -0.96 21.93
C ARG A 103 3.33 -1.97 20.81
N ALA A 104 2.31 -2.20 19.99
CA ALA A 104 2.33 -3.18 18.91
C ALA A 104 2.89 -2.61 17.61
N LEU A 105 3.64 -3.41 16.84
CA LEU A 105 4.24 -3.01 15.57
C LEU A 105 3.99 -4.06 14.49
N TYR A 106 3.35 -3.66 13.40
CA TYR A 106 3.09 -4.51 12.24
C TYR A 106 3.59 -3.84 10.97
N VAL A 107 4.50 -4.53 10.27
CA VAL A 107 5.13 -3.99 9.06
C VAL A 107 4.84 -4.92 7.89
N ALA A 108 4.21 -4.39 6.86
CA ALA A 108 3.97 -5.07 5.59
C ALA A 108 5.02 -4.67 4.57
N ALA A 109 5.94 -5.58 4.28
CA ALA A 109 6.94 -5.45 3.24
C ALA A 109 6.34 -5.89 1.90
N GLY A 110 6.03 -4.94 1.04
CA GLY A 110 5.50 -5.18 -0.30
C GLY A 110 6.56 -5.36 -1.37
N ASP A 111 7.83 -5.41 -0.99
CA ASP A 111 8.94 -5.58 -1.93
C ASP A 111 9.07 -7.04 -2.36
N PHE A 112 9.47 -7.22 -3.62
CA PHE A 112 9.95 -8.51 -4.09
C PHE A 112 11.26 -8.86 -3.39
N THR A 113 11.44 -10.14 -3.08
CA THR A 113 12.67 -10.63 -2.43
C THR A 113 13.85 -10.44 -3.38
N LYS A 114 14.82 -9.64 -2.98
CA LYS A 114 16.03 -9.36 -3.77
C LYS A 114 17.12 -10.43 -3.62
N LEU A 115 16.74 -11.69 -3.50
CA LEU A 115 17.73 -12.77 -3.45
C LEU A 115 18.18 -13.16 -4.86
N GLY A 116 19.46 -13.03 -5.13
CA GLY A 116 20.09 -13.62 -6.28
C GLY A 116 20.61 -12.62 -7.31
N TYR A 117 19.89 -12.38 -8.37
CA TYR A 117 20.42 -11.72 -9.56
C TYR A 117 21.00 -10.31 -9.30
N ASP A 118 20.33 -9.45 -8.57
CA ASP A 118 20.78 -8.07 -8.29
C ASP A 118 22.17 -8.04 -7.64
N PHE A 119 22.41 -8.95 -6.69
CA PHE A 119 23.69 -9.04 -5.97
C PHE A 119 24.75 -9.76 -6.77
N MET A 120 24.34 -10.77 -7.54
CA MET A 120 25.25 -11.60 -8.33
C MET A 120 25.55 -11.01 -9.71
N TYR A 121 24.76 -10.06 -10.20
CA TYR A 121 24.91 -9.51 -11.55
C TYR A 121 26.32 -9.03 -11.86
N PRO A 122 27.04 -8.27 -11.00
CA PRO A 122 28.43 -7.88 -11.29
C PRO A 122 29.36 -9.07 -11.49
N ALA A 123 29.18 -10.14 -10.72
CA ALA A 123 29.97 -11.34 -10.82
C ALA A 123 29.61 -12.17 -12.07
N ILE A 124 28.32 -12.33 -12.34
CA ILE A 124 27.82 -13.04 -13.53
C ILE A 124 28.28 -12.33 -14.79
N LYS A 125 28.19 -10.99 -14.84
CA LYS A 125 28.67 -10.19 -15.97
C LYS A 125 30.16 -10.40 -16.28
N ASP A 126 30.98 -10.48 -15.25
CA ASP A 126 32.42 -10.73 -15.43
C ASP A 126 32.72 -12.18 -15.85
N GLY A 127 31.91 -13.12 -15.34
CA GLY A 127 32.07 -14.55 -15.68
C GLY A 127 31.52 -14.93 -17.05
N ALA A 128 30.49 -14.20 -17.55
CA ALA A 128 29.88 -14.48 -18.84
C ALA A 128 30.77 -14.04 -20.00
N ASP A 129 30.62 -14.71 -21.14
CA ASP A 129 31.17 -14.24 -22.41
C ASP A 129 30.34 -13.07 -22.97
N LYS A 130 30.80 -12.49 -24.11
CA LYS A 130 30.17 -11.34 -24.74
C LYS A 130 28.72 -11.59 -25.19
N ASN A 131 28.37 -12.84 -25.47
CA ASN A 131 27.07 -13.24 -25.99
C ASN A 131 26.17 -13.84 -24.89
N TRP A 132 26.66 -13.98 -23.65
CA TRP A 132 25.96 -14.63 -22.53
C TRP A 132 25.63 -16.12 -22.77
N GLU A 133 26.37 -16.78 -23.63
CA GLU A 133 26.16 -18.21 -23.98
C GLU A 133 26.98 -19.17 -23.11
N SER A 134 28.06 -18.67 -22.50
CA SER A 134 28.96 -19.49 -21.67
C SER A 134 29.46 -18.73 -20.45
N ILE A 135 29.79 -19.46 -19.39
CA ILE A 135 30.29 -18.91 -18.12
C ILE A 135 31.69 -19.49 -17.82
N ASN A 136 32.65 -18.61 -17.59
CA ASN A 136 33.92 -18.93 -16.99
C ASN A 136 33.80 -18.91 -15.47
N TYR A 137 33.79 -20.08 -14.85
CA TYR A 137 33.57 -20.21 -13.40
C TYR A 137 34.70 -19.65 -12.55
N GLU A 138 35.92 -19.61 -13.02
CA GLU A 138 37.04 -19.00 -12.31
C GLU A 138 36.88 -17.49 -12.22
N ARG A 139 36.52 -16.83 -13.33
CA ARG A 139 36.20 -15.40 -13.34
C ARG A 139 35.00 -15.12 -12.49
N LEU A 140 33.93 -15.93 -12.59
CA LEU A 140 32.73 -15.79 -11.77
C LEU A 140 33.04 -15.82 -10.27
N ASN A 141 33.83 -16.84 -9.83
CA ASN A 141 34.20 -16.97 -8.42
C ASN A 141 35.07 -15.82 -7.94
N ASN A 142 36.07 -15.42 -8.72
CA ASN A 142 36.92 -14.28 -8.36
C ASN A 142 36.10 -12.96 -8.29
N SER A 143 35.22 -12.76 -9.23
CA SER A 143 34.36 -11.56 -9.21
C SER A 143 33.32 -11.59 -8.07
N ALA A 144 32.75 -12.76 -7.76
CA ALA A 144 31.83 -12.91 -6.64
C ALA A 144 32.50 -12.55 -5.31
N LEU A 145 33.72 -13.01 -5.07
CA LEU A 145 34.48 -12.70 -3.86
C LEU A 145 34.82 -11.22 -3.71
N ASN A 146 34.99 -10.50 -4.82
CA ASN A 146 35.45 -9.11 -4.81
C ASN A 146 34.36 -8.06 -5.06
N LYS A 147 33.27 -8.42 -5.72
CA LYS A 147 32.22 -7.45 -6.16
C LYS A 147 30.87 -7.66 -5.53
N VAL A 148 30.57 -8.85 -5.01
CA VAL A 148 29.30 -9.07 -4.31
C VAL A 148 29.38 -8.44 -2.93
N ASN A 149 28.39 -7.58 -2.60
CA ASN A 149 28.31 -7.00 -1.28
C ASN A 149 28.17 -8.12 -0.21
N PRO A 150 29.09 -8.26 0.75
CA PRO A 150 29.03 -9.32 1.76
C PRO A 150 27.80 -9.18 2.68
N PHE A 151 27.16 -8.02 2.72
CA PHE A 151 25.96 -7.76 3.48
C PHE A 151 24.65 -7.97 2.71
N PHE A 152 24.72 -8.50 1.46
CA PHE A 152 23.53 -8.65 0.61
C PHE A 152 22.40 -9.43 1.29
N LEU A 153 22.73 -10.45 2.08
CA LEU A 153 21.71 -11.17 2.85
C LEU A 153 20.99 -10.29 3.85
N LEU A 154 21.73 -9.40 4.53
CA LEU A 154 21.11 -8.47 5.50
C LEU A 154 20.21 -7.44 4.80
N GLU A 155 20.64 -6.92 3.66
CA GLU A 155 19.83 -5.97 2.87
C GLU A 155 18.58 -6.63 2.28
N SER A 156 18.59 -7.96 2.09
CA SER A 156 17.47 -8.72 1.54
C SER A 156 16.40 -9.11 2.57
N LEU A 157 16.67 -8.93 3.85
CA LEU A 157 15.73 -9.31 4.90
C LEU A 157 14.56 -8.34 4.95
N ASN A 158 13.34 -8.85 4.74
CA ASN A 158 12.12 -8.05 4.77
C ASN A 158 11.75 -7.54 6.17
N ASN A 159 12.43 -8.01 7.23
CA ASN A 159 12.22 -7.56 8.60
C ASN A 159 13.17 -6.43 9.05
N ASN A 160 14.02 -5.91 8.18
CA ASN A 160 14.97 -4.85 8.54
C ASN A 160 14.26 -3.59 9.02
N LEU A 161 13.26 -3.10 8.29
CA LEU A 161 12.47 -1.95 8.71
C LEU A 161 11.78 -2.20 10.05
N PHE A 162 11.19 -3.38 10.22
CA PHE A 162 10.55 -3.78 11.47
C PHE A 162 11.51 -3.68 12.67
N SER A 163 12.70 -4.28 12.55
CA SER A 163 13.71 -4.25 13.61
C SER A 163 14.22 -2.83 13.87
N PHE A 164 14.41 -2.05 12.82
CA PHE A 164 14.86 -0.67 12.91
C PHE A 164 13.83 0.21 13.62
N LEU A 165 12.56 0.11 13.23
CA LEU A 165 11.46 0.85 13.87
C LEU A 165 11.27 0.45 15.33
N SER A 166 11.30 -0.86 15.66
CA SER A 166 11.21 -1.33 17.03
C SER A 166 12.26 -0.66 17.92
N ALA A 167 13.51 -0.59 17.43
CA ALA A 167 14.59 0.07 18.16
C ALA A 167 14.45 1.60 18.20
N PHE A 168 13.94 2.23 17.13
CA PHE A 168 13.83 3.69 17.01
C PHE A 168 12.71 4.29 17.87
N ILE A 169 11.54 3.66 17.87
CA ILE A 169 10.35 4.15 18.58
C ILE A 169 10.00 3.36 19.84
N GLY A 170 10.77 2.31 20.17
CA GLY A 170 10.61 1.55 21.40
C GLY A 170 9.35 0.67 21.44
N PHE A 171 8.94 0.08 20.32
CA PHE A 171 7.79 -0.82 20.24
C PHE A 171 8.25 -2.28 20.47
N MET A 172 7.81 -2.89 21.58
CA MET A 172 8.22 -4.22 22.03
C MET A 172 7.03 -5.16 22.32
N GLY A 173 5.83 -4.75 21.96
CA GLY A 173 4.59 -5.51 22.17
C GLY A 173 4.33 -6.55 21.08
N PRO A 174 3.05 -6.92 20.87
CA PRO A 174 2.67 -7.79 19.77
C PRO A 174 3.19 -7.27 18.44
N ASN A 175 3.71 -8.17 17.60
CA ASN A 175 4.44 -7.72 16.42
C ASN A 175 4.45 -8.78 15.31
N THR A 176 4.59 -8.35 14.06
CA THR A 176 4.85 -9.21 12.91
C THR A 176 5.41 -8.39 11.74
N SER A 177 6.38 -8.96 11.03
CA SER A 177 6.79 -8.51 9.70
C SER A 177 6.16 -9.43 8.66
N LEU A 178 5.32 -8.87 7.80
CA LEU A 178 4.62 -9.57 6.73
C LEU A 178 5.36 -9.33 5.41
N ALA A 179 5.57 -10.38 4.62
CA ALA A 179 6.21 -10.29 3.32
C ALA A 179 5.28 -10.88 2.24
N SER A 180 4.65 -10.02 1.48
CA SER A 180 3.80 -10.36 0.33
C SER A 180 3.47 -9.08 -0.45
N LEU A 181 2.81 -9.25 -1.57
CA LEU A 181 2.21 -8.17 -2.35
C LEU A 181 0.95 -7.63 -1.66
N SER A 182 0.16 -6.74 -2.29
CA SER A 182 -1.19 -6.44 -1.82
C SER A 182 -1.99 -7.74 -1.56
N PRO A 183 -2.83 -7.82 -0.52
CA PRO A 183 -3.31 -6.76 0.37
C PRO A 183 -2.58 -6.68 1.72
N ASN A 184 -1.28 -6.85 1.75
CA ASN A 184 -0.53 -7.03 2.99
C ASN A 184 -0.57 -5.82 3.93
N GLY A 185 -0.71 -4.61 3.38
CA GLY A 185 -0.93 -3.40 4.17
C GLY A 185 -2.22 -3.47 4.99
N GLY A 186 -3.30 -3.98 4.38
CA GLY A 186 -4.55 -4.25 5.06
C GLY A 186 -4.42 -5.32 6.15
N ASN A 187 -3.63 -6.37 5.90
CA ASN A 187 -3.35 -7.39 6.91
C ASN A 187 -2.59 -6.82 8.12
N ALA A 188 -1.60 -5.95 7.89
CA ALA A 188 -0.89 -5.27 8.98
C ALA A 188 -1.83 -4.38 9.80
N LEU A 189 -2.73 -3.67 9.14
CA LEU A 189 -3.74 -2.84 9.80
C LEU A 189 -4.72 -3.68 10.63
N GLU A 190 -5.18 -4.84 10.11
CA GLU A 190 -6.03 -5.76 10.87
C GLU A 190 -5.35 -6.24 12.15
N LEU A 191 -4.10 -6.70 12.05
CA LEU A 191 -3.35 -7.16 13.21
C LEU A 191 -3.16 -6.06 14.26
N ALA A 192 -2.90 -4.82 13.81
CA ALA A 192 -2.81 -3.65 14.68
C ALA A 192 -4.15 -3.36 15.37
N TYR A 193 -5.23 -3.29 14.61
CA TYR A 193 -6.60 -3.10 15.11
C TYR A 193 -7.00 -4.18 16.13
N ARG A 194 -6.85 -5.46 15.76
CA ARG A 194 -7.20 -6.60 16.63
C ARG A 194 -6.35 -6.65 17.90
N SER A 195 -5.08 -6.24 17.85
CA SER A 195 -4.23 -6.19 19.04
C SER A 195 -4.75 -5.22 20.09
N ILE A 196 -5.26 -4.06 19.68
CA ILE A 196 -5.87 -3.08 20.59
C ILE A 196 -7.24 -3.59 21.05
N LYS A 197 -8.10 -4.02 20.13
CA LYS A 197 -9.45 -4.49 20.42
C LYS A 197 -9.46 -5.67 21.41
N GLN A 198 -8.50 -6.58 21.27
CA GLN A 198 -8.32 -7.75 22.16
C GLN A 198 -7.54 -7.43 23.44
N ASN A 199 -7.26 -6.17 23.74
CA ASN A 199 -6.49 -5.76 24.93
C ASN A 199 -5.06 -6.34 25.02
N LYS A 200 -4.43 -6.64 23.88
CA LYS A 200 -3.03 -7.09 23.83
C LYS A 200 -2.05 -5.91 23.74
N ALA A 201 -2.51 -4.78 23.21
CA ALA A 201 -1.77 -3.54 23.09
C ALA A 201 -2.67 -2.35 23.46
N ASP A 202 -2.05 -1.23 23.78
CA ASP A 202 -2.73 0.05 24.04
C ASP A 202 -2.56 0.99 22.84
N VAL A 203 -1.45 0.88 22.14
CA VAL A 203 -1.15 1.56 20.89
C VAL A 203 -0.57 0.58 19.89
N ALA A 204 -0.77 0.87 18.60
CA ALA A 204 -0.23 0.06 17.52
C ALA A 204 0.18 0.93 16.32
N LEU A 205 1.24 0.53 15.65
CA LEU A 205 1.68 1.12 14.40
C LEU A 205 1.59 0.07 13.28
N ALA A 206 0.81 0.38 12.25
CA ALA A 206 0.74 -0.38 11.01
C ALA A 206 1.50 0.37 9.91
N VAL A 207 2.46 -0.30 9.28
CA VAL A 207 3.31 0.29 8.22
C VAL A 207 3.25 -0.60 6.99
N GLY A 208 3.04 0.01 5.83
CA GLY A 208 3.19 -0.64 4.53
C GLY A 208 4.25 0.09 3.72
N TYR A 209 5.11 -0.66 3.04
CA TYR A 209 6.06 -0.09 2.10
C TYR A 209 6.22 -0.98 0.86
N GLY A 210 6.70 -0.41 -0.23
CA GLY A 210 6.99 -1.15 -1.45
C GLY A 210 7.86 -0.35 -2.40
N ASN A 211 8.69 -1.08 -3.14
CA ASN A 211 9.49 -0.55 -4.24
C ASN A 211 9.40 -1.53 -5.43
N TRP A 212 8.48 -1.25 -6.35
CA TRP A 212 8.22 -2.08 -7.52
C TRP A 212 8.79 -1.50 -8.82
N ILE A 213 9.64 -0.48 -8.70
CA ILE A 213 10.18 0.24 -9.85
C ILE A 213 11.65 -0.11 -10.16
N THR A 214 12.22 -1.12 -9.48
CA THR A 214 13.53 -1.67 -9.82
C THR A 214 13.40 -2.70 -10.95
N GLU A 215 14.47 -2.95 -11.68
CA GLU A 215 14.45 -3.74 -12.92
C GLU A 215 13.84 -5.14 -12.73
N ILE A 216 14.26 -5.89 -11.70
CA ILE A 216 13.79 -7.27 -11.50
C ILE A 216 12.29 -7.31 -11.24
N PRO A 217 11.72 -6.59 -10.24
CA PRO A 217 10.27 -6.50 -10.07
C PRO A 217 9.50 -6.12 -11.34
N LEU A 218 10.03 -5.19 -12.13
CA LEU A 218 9.38 -4.78 -13.39
C LEU A 218 9.32 -5.91 -14.41
N TYR A 219 10.41 -6.68 -14.57
CA TYR A 219 10.41 -7.84 -15.47
C TYR A 219 9.53 -8.99 -14.95
N GLU A 220 9.48 -9.21 -13.64
CA GLU A 220 8.60 -10.22 -13.04
C GLU A 220 7.12 -9.86 -13.26
N LEU A 221 6.74 -8.61 -13.01
CA LEU A 221 5.39 -8.10 -13.22
C LEU A 221 4.99 -8.13 -14.72
N GLU A 222 5.93 -7.80 -15.61
CA GLU A 222 5.72 -7.94 -17.05
C GLU A 222 5.53 -9.41 -17.46
N GLY A 223 6.32 -10.32 -16.90
CA GLY A 223 6.17 -11.76 -17.09
C GLY A 223 4.80 -12.30 -16.66
N LEU A 224 4.19 -11.69 -15.64
CA LEU A 224 2.80 -11.97 -15.22
C LEU A 224 1.75 -11.34 -16.15
N GLY A 225 2.16 -10.45 -17.08
CA GLY A 225 1.25 -9.78 -18.03
C GLY A 225 0.29 -8.78 -17.38
N ILE A 226 0.69 -8.18 -16.26
CA ILE A 226 -0.16 -7.28 -15.46
C ILE A 226 0.23 -5.80 -15.57
N LEU A 227 1.38 -5.50 -16.19
CA LEU A 227 1.82 -4.13 -16.45
C LEU A 227 1.14 -3.54 -17.67
N SER A 228 0.89 -2.24 -17.61
CA SER A 228 0.43 -1.46 -18.76
C SER A 228 1.54 -1.34 -19.81
N LYS A 229 1.15 -1.38 -21.09
CA LYS A 229 2.07 -1.11 -22.20
C LYS A 229 2.37 0.38 -22.39
N CYS A 230 1.81 1.23 -21.55
CA CYS A 230 2.02 2.68 -21.49
C CYS A 230 1.86 3.42 -22.84
N ARG A 231 0.98 2.93 -23.75
CA ARG A 231 0.77 3.53 -25.07
C ARG A 231 0.24 4.96 -25.04
N GLN A 232 -0.34 5.38 -23.93
CA GLN A 232 -0.84 6.75 -23.71
C GLN A 232 -0.05 7.46 -22.57
N GLY A 233 1.19 7.04 -22.34
CA GLY A 233 2.00 7.58 -21.27
C GLY A 233 1.38 7.37 -19.90
N VAL A 234 1.44 8.36 -19.04
CA VAL A 234 0.85 8.33 -17.68
C VAL A 234 -0.66 8.08 -17.70
N GLN A 235 -1.36 8.42 -18.80
CA GLN A 235 -2.79 8.17 -18.94
C GLN A 235 -3.14 6.71 -19.24
N SER A 236 -2.16 5.82 -19.32
CA SER A 236 -2.40 4.38 -19.51
C SER A 236 -2.88 3.72 -18.21
N TYR A 237 -2.53 4.26 -17.03
CA TYR A 237 -3.10 3.77 -15.77
C TYR A 237 -4.51 4.34 -15.59
N LYS A 238 -5.51 3.55 -15.92
CA LYS A 238 -6.93 3.92 -15.93
C LYS A 238 -7.80 2.79 -15.38
N PRO A 239 -7.82 2.57 -14.05
CA PRO A 239 -8.65 1.52 -13.45
C PRO A 239 -10.10 1.63 -13.90
N PHE A 240 -10.75 0.49 -14.08
CA PHE A 240 -12.17 0.36 -14.48
C PHE A 240 -12.52 0.85 -15.88
N ASP A 241 -11.63 1.56 -16.56
CA ASP A 241 -11.86 1.97 -17.95
C ASP A 241 -11.89 0.76 -18.89
N LYS A 242 -12.80 0.77 -19.87
CA LYS A 242 -12.91 -0.31 -20.87
C LYS A 242 -11.63 -0.54 -21.68
N ASN A 243 -10.77 0.47 -21.79
CA ASN A 243 -9.51 0.42 -22.53
C ASN A 243 -8.28 0.24 -21.60
N ARG A 244 -8.47 -0.16 -20.34
CA ARG A 244 -7.37 -0.48 -19.43
C ARG A 244 -6.55 -1.66 -19.93
N ASP A 245 -5.26 -1.66 -19.68
CA ASP A 245 -4.34 -2.72 -20.15
C ASP A 245 -3.33 -3.17 -19.09
N GLY A 246 -3.47 -2.72 -17.85
CA GLY A 246 -2.59 -3.04 -16.73
C GLY A 246 -2.33 -1.81 -15.86
N PHE A 247 -1.48 -1.97 -14.86
CA PHE A 247 -1.07 -0.88 -13.98
C PHE A 247 0.31 -0.34 -14.32
N ILE A 248 0.62 0.84 -13.77
CA ILE A 248 1.97 1.40 -13.74
C ILE A 248 2.47 1.23 -12.30
N PRO A 249 3.63 0.61 -12.08
CA PRO A 249 4.17 0.39 -10.74
C PRO A 249 4.69 1.67 -10.11
N GLY A 250 4.79 1.64 -8.78
CA GLY A 250 5.30 2.74 -7.98
C GLY A 250 6.13 2.25 -6.80
N GLU A 251 6.70 3.20 -6.06
CA GLU A 251 7.34 3.00 -4.77
C GLU A 251 6.74 3.94 -3.74
N GLY A 252 6.79 3.56 -2.46
CA GLY A 252 6.31 4.43 -1.39
C GLY A 252 6.25 3.75 -0.04
N GLY A 253 5.95 4.56 0.96
CA GLY A 253 5.64 4.16 2.33
C GLY A 253 4.36 4.81 2.81
N ALA A 254 3.65 4.12 3.69
CA ALA A 254 2.45 4.60 4.35
C ALA A 254 2.36 4.01 5.76
N ALA A 255 1.90 4.78 6.74
CA ALA A 255 1.78 4.32 8.11
C ALA A 255 0.55 4.92 8.81
N ILE A 256 -0.08 4.11 9.66
CA ILE A 256 -1.21 4.51 10.51
C ILE A 256 -0.86 4.17 11.95
N PHE A 257 -0.96 5.17 12.83
CA PHE A 257 -0.85 5.02 14.27
C PHE A 257 -2.24 4.92 14.89
N LEU A 258 -2.44 3.86 15.64
CA LEU A 258 -3.69 3.50 16.31
C LEU A 258 -3.53 3.54 17.82
N GLU A 259 -4.57 3.95 18.51
CA GLU A 259 -4.67 3.87 19.96
C GLU A 259 -6.12 3.61 20.40
N THR A 260 -6.31 3.33 21.70
CA THR A 260 -7.68 3.29 22.24
C THR A 260 -8.24 4.71 22.35
N ALA A 261 -9.56 4.87 22.17
CA ALA A 261 -10.22 6.16 22.33
C ALA A 261 -9.96 6.80 23.69
N ASP A 262 -9.95 5.99 24.77
CA ASP A 262 -9.66 6.46 26.14
C ASP A 262 -8.26 7.09 26.29
N ILE A 263 -7.25 6.53 25.62
CA ILE A 263 -5.87 7.06 25.65
C ILE A 263 -5.80 8.34 24.84
N ALA A 264 -6.41 8.35 23.64
CA ALA A 264 -6.49 9.53 22.81
C ALA A 264 -7.15 10.71 23.53
N GLU A 265 -8.26 10.46 24.19
CA GLU A 265 -8.99 11.46 24.99
C GLU A 265 -8.14 11.99 26.16
N LYS A 266 -7.56 11.09 26.98
CA LYS A 266 -6.73 11.46 28.13
C LYS A 266 -5.54 12.35 27.79
N ARG A 267 -4.93 12.16 26.63
CA ARG A 267 -3.80 12.98 26.17
C ARG A 267 -4.19 14.18 25.29
N GLY A 268 -5.49 14.37 25.03
CA GLY A 268 -6.01 15.44 24.19
C GLY A 268 -5.59 15.29 22.72
N ALA A 269 -5.46 14.06 22.22
CA ALA A 269 -5.10 13.82 20.84
C ALA A 269 -6.23 14.22 19.89
N LYS A 270 -5.87 14.79 18.74
CA LYS A 270 -6.80 14.93 17.64
C LYS A 270 -7.10 13.57 17.03
N VAL A 271 -8.29 13.06 17.21
CA VAL A 271 -8.76 11.87 16.52
C VAL A 271 -9.08 12.23 15.06
N LEU A 272 -8.48 11.49 14.13
CA LEU A 272 -8.69 11.67 12.70
C LEU A 272 -9.86 10.81 12.21
N ALA A 273 -9.91 9.57 12.68
CA ALA A 273 -10.94 8.60 12.29
C ALA A 273 -11.02 7.45 13.30
N GLY A 274 -12.11 6.70 13.28
CA GLY A 274 -12.27 5.40 13.94
C GLY A 274 -12.24 4.26 12.92
N ILE A 275 -11.62 3.13 13.27
CA ILE A 275 -11.75 1.90 12.49
C ILE A 275 -12.99 1.16 13.00
N LYS A 276 -14.00 1.00 12.15
CA LYS A 276 -15.22 0.27 12.49
C LYS A 276 -15.03 -1.24 12.40
N GLY A 277 -14.34 -1.68 11.35
CA GLY A 277 -14.03 -3.09 11.13
C GLY A 277 -12.99 -3.30 10.05
N VAL A 278 -12.29 -4.42 10.14
CA VAL A 278 -11.31 -4.89 9.16
C VAL A 278 -11.49 -6.38 8.96
N GLU A 279 -11.73 -6.79 7.72
CA GLU A 279 -11.87 -8.19 7.36
C GLU A 279 -10.90 -8.59 6.24
N ASN A 280 -10.21 -9.72 6.45
CA ASN A 280 -9.31 -10.32 5.48
C ASN A 280 -9.76 -11.75 5.14
N CYS A 281 -9.67 -12.10 3.88
CA CYS A 281 -9.95 -13.46 3.46
C CYS A 281 -9.12 -13.90 2.26
N ILE A 282 -9.19 -15.17 1.92
CA ILE A 282 -8.68 -15.75 0.68
C ILE A 282 -9.85 -16.36 -0.08
N GLU A 283 -10.01 -15.97 -1.33
CA GLU A 283 -10.97 -16.51 -2.27
C GLU A 283 -10.20 -17.09 -3.47
N PHE A 284 -10.43 -18.34 -3.81
CA PHE A 284 -9.72 -18.97 -4.92
C PHE A 284 -10.59 -19.06 -6.18
N SER A 285 -9.95 -19.14 -7.33
CA SER A 285 -10.68 -19.28 -8.59
C SER A 285 -11.31 -20.68 -8.69
N SER A 286 -12.52 -20.75 -9.26
CA SER A 286 -13.23 -22.01 -9.47
C SER A 286 -12.46 -23.03 -10.30
N ASN A 287 -11.47 -22.60 -11.06
CA ASN A 287 -10.61 -23.48 -11.88
C ASN A 287 -9.38 -23.98 -11.12
N HIS A 288 -9.26 -23.72 -9.82
CA HIS A 288 -8.09 -24.06 -8.99
C HIS A 288 -6.74 -23.56 -9.58
N THR A 289 -6.78 -22.49 -10.38
CA THR A 289 -5.59 -21.88 -10.93
C THR A 289 -5.10 -20.75 -10.04
N PHE A 290 -3.80 -20.50 -10.02
CA PHE A 290 -3.21 -19.35 -9.36
C PHE A 290 -3.60 -18.06 -10.10
N SER A 291 -4.76 -17.51 -9.75
CA SER A 291 -5.41 -16.44 -10.48
C SER A 291 -6.44 -15.72 -9.60
N VAL A 292 -6.80 -14.51 -10.00
CA VAL A 292 -7.88 -13.75 -9.36
C VAL A 292 -9.22 -14.51 -9.57
N PRO A 293 -10.02 -14.72 -8.52
CA PRO A 293 -11.34 -15.36 -8.62
C PRO A 293 -12.30 -14.51 -9.47
N SER A 294 -13.47 -15.05 -9.81
CA SER A 294 -14.46 -14.35 -10.66
C SER A 294 -15.15 -13.17 -9.97
N LYS A 295 -15.15 -13.16 -8.64
CA LYS A 295 -15.73 -12.12 -7.76
C LYS A 295 -14.83 -11.93 -6.54
N VAL A 296 -13.67 -11.30 -6.77
CA VAL A 296 -12.68 -11.03 -5.72
C VAL A 296 -13.20 -10.04 -4.69
N SER A 297 -12.82 -10.22 -3.44
CA SER A 297 -13.19 -9.35 -2.30
C SER A 297 -14.69 -9.32 -1.95
N LYS A 298 -15.52 -10.14 -2.60
CA LYS A 298 -16.96 -10.15 -2.30
C LYS A 298 -17.21 -10.58 -0.87
N ARG A 299 -16.56 -11.66 -0.45
CA ARG A 299 -16.78 -12.26 0.87
C ARG A 299 -16.37 -11.33 2.00
N ASN A 300 -15.17 -10.75 1.94
CA ASN A 300 -14.70 -9.88 3.01
C ASN A 300 -15.43 -8.53 3.04
N MET A 301 -15.84 -7.98 1.89
CA MET A 301 -16.71 -6.81 1.87
C MET A 301 -18.06 -7.07 2.57
N LEU A 302 -18.71 -8.20 2.28
CA LEU A 302 -19.95 -8.59 2.96
C LEU A 302 -19.72 -8.78 4.46
N SER A 303 -18.64 -9.49 4.82
CA SER A 303 -18.31 -9.77 6.23
C SER A 303 -18.08 -8.47 7.02
N VAL A 304 -17.30 -7.50 6.50
CA VAL A 304 -17.04 -6.26 7.21
C VAL A 304 -18.28 -5.37 7.32
N ILE A 305 -19.15 -5.36 6.32
CA ILE A 305 -20.43 -4.63 6.35
C ILE A 305 -21.34 -5.23 7.42
N GLU A 306 -21.44 -6.55 7.50
CA GLU A 306 -22.24 -7.27 8.50
C GLU A 306 -21.68 -7.06 9.92
N GLU A 307 -20.35 -7.24 10.11
CA GLU A 307 -19.69 -7.06 11.42
C GLU A 307 -19.89 -5.66 11.97
N THR A 308 -19.78 -4.64 11.11
CA THR A 308 -19.87 -3.24 11.53
C THR A 308 -21.29 -2.69 11.58
N ALA A 309 -22.27 -3.43 11.08
CA ALA A 309 -23.65 -2.99 10.85
C ALA A 309 -23.72 -1.65 10.04
N CYS A 310 -22.69 -1.35 9.24
CA CYS A 310 -22.65 -0.17 8.39
C CYS A 310 -23.52 -0.41 7.17
N ALA A 311 -24.59 0.36 7.01
CA ALA A 311 -25.43 0.25 5.83
C ALA A 311 -24.69 0.79 4.59
N ILE A 312 -24.97 0.21 3.41
CA ILE A 312 -24.43 0.72 2.13
C ILE A 312 -24.77 2.21 1.96
N ASP A 313 -25.95 2.61 2.42
CA ASP A 313 -26.40 4.00 2.36
C ASP A 313 -25.60 4.94 3.30
N ASP A 314 -24.84 4.43 4.26
CA ASP A 314 -23.99 5.25 5.14
C ASP A 314 -22.62 5.54 4.50
N LEU A 315 -22.26 4.81 3.45
CA LEU A 315 -20.98 5.02 2.77
C LEU A 315 -20.97 6.31 1.95
N ALA A 316 -19.97 7.14 2.18
CA ALA A 316 -19.65 8.31 1.36
C ALA A 316 -19.16 7.88 -0.02
N PHE A 317 -18.30 6.88 -0.05
CA PHE A 317 -17.73 6.26 -1.26
C PHE A 317 -17.03 4.95 -0.92
N ILE A 318 -16.64 4.24 -1.95
CA ILE A 318 -15.75 3.07 -1.86
C ILE A 318 -14.45 3.38 -2.58
N ILE A 319 -13.32 2.98 -2.00
CA ILE A 319 -12.00 2.95 -2.64
C ILE A 319 -11.74 1.49 -3.03
N PRO A 320 -12.03 1.10 -4.27
CA PRO A 320 -11.70 -0.24 -4.74
C PRO A 320 -10.20 -0.37 -4.98
N HIS A 321 -9.70 -1.60 -5.04
CA HIS A 321 -8.31 -1.86 -5.36
C HIS A 321 -7.89 -1.25 -6.70
N GLY A 322 -8.71 -1.42 -7.74
CA GLY A 322 -8.47 -0.77 -9.02
C GLY A 322 -7.10 -1.06 -9.62
N SER A 323 -6.81 -2.35 -9.86
CA SER A 323 -5.52 -2.78 -10.40
C SER A 323 -5.22 -2.23 -11.81
N GLY A 324 -6.24 -1.82 -12.57
CA GLY A 324 -6.11 -1.48 -13.99
C GLY A 324 -5.95 -2.71 -14.90
N THR A 325 -5.89 -3.93 -14.33
CA THR A 325 -5.85 -5.15 -15.14
C THR A 325 -7.24 -5.55 -15.61
N ARG A 326 -7.36 -6.08 -16.81
CA ARG A 326 -8.67 -6.45 -17.36
C ARG A 326 -9.41 -7.47 -16.51
N LYS A 327 -8.69 -8.51 -16.05
CA LYS A 327 -9.28 -9.58 -15.26
C LYS A 327 -9.56 -9.15 -13.83
N GLY A 328 -8.61 -8.48 -13.21
CA GLY A 328 -8.74 -8.03 -11.82
C GLY A 328 -9.89 -7.05 -11.63
N ASP A 329 -9.90 -5.97 -12.37
CA ASP A 329 -10.96 -4.96 -12.29
C ASP A 329 -12.34 -5.52 -12.65
N ARG A 330 -12.42 -6.40 -13.66
CA ARG A 330 -13.71 -7.05 -13.99
C ARG A 330 -14.22 -7.90 -12.85
N SER A 331 -13.35 -8.64 -12.19
CA SER A 331 -13.69 -9.45 -11.02
C SER A 331 -14.20 -8.57 -9.86
N GLU A 332 -13.50 -7.50 -9.57
CA GLU A 332 -13.85 -6.55 -8.51
C GLU A 332 -15.17 -5.82 -8.82
N LEU A 333 -15.35 -5.32 -10.04
CA LEU A 333 -16.60 -4.66 -10.45
C LEU A 333 -17.82 -5.60 -10.34
N ARG A 334 -17.67 -6.91 -10.62
CA ARG A 334 -18.73 -7.89 -10.40
C ARG A 334 -19.09 -8.03 -8.93
N SER A 335 -18.09 -8.02 -8.04
CA SER A 335 -18.33 -8.04 -6.61
C SER A 335 -19.06 -6.80 -6.14
N LEU A 336 -18.63 -5.63 -6.60
CA LEU A 336 -19.25 -4.34 -6.28
C LEU A 336 -20.69 -4.25 -6.82
N MET A 337 -20.96 -4.76 -8.02
CA MET A 337 -22.33 -4.84 -8.56
C MET A 337 -23.25 -5.65 -7.66
N ASP A 338 -22.76 -6.81 -7.17
CA ASP A 338 -23.55 -7.68 -6.27
C ASP A 338 -23.80 -7.03 -4.91
N ILE A 339 -22.80 -6.34 -4.35
CA ILE A 339 -22.89 -5.74 -3.01
C ILE A 339 -23.73 -4.48 -3.02
N LEU A 340 -23.53 -3.61 -3.99
CA LEU A 340 -24.24 -2.36 -4.10
C LEU A 340 -25.69 -2.55 -4.56
N GLY A 341 -25.99 -3.60 -5.31
CA GLY A 341 -27.36 -3.89 -5.77
C GLY A 341 -28.03 -2.67 -6.43
N ASP A 342 -29.15 -2.23 -5.87
CA ASP A 342 -29.89 -1.06 -6.37
C ASP A 342 -29.20 0.27 -6.02
N LYS A 343 -28.26 0.30 -5.05
CA LYS A 343 -27.50 1.49 -4.63
C LYS A 343 -26.26 1.78 -5.49
N ARG A 344 -26.01 0.99 -6.52
CA ARG A 344 -24.81 1.09 -7.39
C ARG A 344 -24.65 2.46 -8.09
N ALA A 345 -25.74 3.18 -8.30
CA ALA A 345 -25.73 4.53 -8.86
C ALA A 345 -25.57 5.64 -7.82
N ASP A 346 -25.69 5.31 -6.52
CA ASP A 346 -25.68 6.28 -5.43
C ASP A 346 -24.31 6.38 -4.75
N VAL A 347 -23.64 5.23 -4.56
CA VAL A 347 -22.34 5.17 -3.88
C VAL A 347 -21.20 5.32 -4.88
N PRO A 348 -20.41 6.42 -4.80
CA PRO A 348 -19.26 6.63 -5.68
C PRO A 348 -18.14 5.61 -5.47
N LEU A 349 -17.47 5.24 -6.56
CA LEU A 349 -16.23 4.48 -6.57
C LEU A 349 -15.09 5.39 -7.02
N CYS A 350 -13.96 5.43 -6.27
CA CYS A 350 -12.78 6.19 -6.66
C CYS A 350 -11.51 5.35 -6.60
N GLY A 351 -10.88 5.11 -7.75
CA GLY A 351 -9.57 4.44 -7.84
C GLY A 351 -8.43 5.43 -7.66
N LEU A 352 -7.59 5.23 -6.65
CA LEU A 352 -6.53 6.18 -6.27
C LEU A 352 -5.14 5.83 -6.81
N LYS A 353 -4.89 4.60 -7.23
CA LYS A 353 -3.57 4.17 -7.72
C LYS A 353 -3.01 4.93 -8.93
N PRO A 354 -3.83 5.52 -9.85
CA PRO A 354 -3.27 6.38 -10.91
C PRO A 354 -2.55 7.65 -10.42
N TYR A 355 -2.76 8.03 -9.16
CA TYR A 355 -2.05 9.15 -8.54
C TYR A 355 -0.61 8.79 -8.17
N THR A 356 -0.36 7.58 -7.71
CA THR A 356 0.94 7.16 -7.14
C THR A 356 1.66 6.07 -7.93
N GLY A 357 0.97 5.39 -8.85
CA GLY A 357 1.36 4.06 -9.26
C GLY A 357 0.99 3.00 -8.22
N HIS A 358 1.13 1.72 -8.56
CA HIS A 358 0.88 0.63 -7.63
C HIS A 358 2.12 0.39 -6.76
N MET A 359 2.05 0.69 -5.47
CA MET A 359 3.15 0.64 -4.50
C MET A 359 3.11 -0.62 -3.60
N GLY A 360 2.43 -1.69 -4.04
CA GLY A 360 2.27 -2.90 -3.21
C GLY A 360 1.55 -2.62 -1.90
N ALA A 361 2.08 -3.14 -0.80
CA ALA A 361 1.50 -2.99 0.54
C ALA A 361 1.36 -1.53 1.01
N ALA A 362 2.18 -0.61 0.49
CA ALA A 362 2.03 0.81 0.78
C ALA A 362 0.73 1.38 0.22
N SER A 363 0.27 0.91 -0.95
CA SER A 363 -0.98 1.39 -1.56
C SER A 363 -2.18 1.15 -0.65
N ASP A 364 -2.26 -0.02 0.00
CA ASP A 364 -3.40 -0.40 0.83
C ASP A 364 -3.62 0.58 2.00
N ILE A 365 -2.54 0.97 2.67
CA ILE A 365 -2.57 1.94 3.79
C ILE A 365 -2.70 3.37 3.26
N ALA A 366 -2.00 3.72 2.18
CA ALA A 366 -2.06 5.05 1.58
C ALA A 366 -3.47 5.43 1.14
N GLU A 367 -4.20 4.50 0.54
CA GLU A 367 -5.58 4.72 0.09
C GLU A 367 -6.53 4.98 1.27
N ILE A 368 -6.32 4.31 2.42
CA ILE A 368 -7.07 4.58 3.65
C ILE A 368 -6.77 6.00 4.16
N ILE A 369 -5.51 6.40 4.20
CA ILE A 369 -5.10 7.76 4.64
C ILE A 369 -5.69 8.83 3.72
N LEU A 370 -5.62 8.63 2.41
CA LEU A 370 -6.23 9.54 1.44
C LEU A 370 -7.76 9.56 1.57
N GLY A 371 -8.38 8.42 1.89
CA GLY A 371 -9.81 8.33 2.19
C GLY A 371 -10.21 9.13 3.43
N ILE A 372 -9.40 9.10 4.50
CA ILE A 372 -9.61 9.92 5.70
C ILE A 372 -9.59 11.42 5.34
N ASN A 373 -8.55 11.88 4.66
CA ASN A 373 -8.43 13.28 4.24
C ASN A 373 -9.60 13.71 3.32
N SER A 374 -9.95 12.82 2.39
CA SER A 374 -11.05 12.99 1.46
C SER A 374 -12.39 13.20 2.18
N THR A 375 -12.71 12.30 3.08
CA THR A 375 -13.96 12.36 3.85
C THR A 375 -13.99 13.56 4.79
N ALA A 376 -12.86 13.90 5.44
CA ALA A 376 -12.75 15.07 6.33
C ALA A 376 -12.99 16.39 5.59
N GLU A 377 -12.60 16.50 4.33
CA GLU A 377 -12.86 17.68 3.47
C GLU A 377 -14.18 17.57 2.68
N GLY A 378 -14.97 16.51 2.89
CA GLY A 378 -16.27 16.34 2.22
C GLY A 378 -16.17 16.16 0.70
N THR A 379 -15.11 15.55 0.21
CA THR A 379 -14.88 15.34 -1.23
C THR A 379 -14.58 13.88 -1.57
N VAL A 380 -14.97 13.43 -2.74
CA VAL A 380 -14.59 12.15 -3.34
C VAL A 380 -13.59 12.44 -4.46
N PRO A 381 -12.36 11.91 -4.42
CA PRO A 381 -11.38 12.15 -5.47
C PRO A 381 -11.81 11.58 -6.83
N ALA A 382 -11.24 12.12 -7.89
CA ALA A 382 -11.40 11.56 -9.22
C ALA A 382 -10.65 10.23 -9.35
N THR A 383 -11.20 9.30 -10.12
CA THR A 383 -10.43 8.19 -10.72
C THR A 383 -9.73 8.75 -11.96
N LEU A 384 -8.45 9.08 -11.84
CA LEU A 384 -7.70 9.69 -12.94
C LEU A 384 -7.75 8.79 -14.19
N ASN A 385 -7.83 9.43 -15.37
CA ASN A 385 -7.79 8.81 -16.68
C ASN A 385 -9.02 7.92 -17.00
N PHE A 386 -9.97 7.76 -16.10
CA PHE A 386 -11.22 7.05 -16.35
C PHE A 386 -12.12 7.83 -17.30
N ARG A 387 -12.73 7.15 -18.27
CA ARG A 387 -13.70 7.74 -19.21
C ARG A 387 -15.01 6.98 -19.27
N ALA A 388 -14.95 5.67 -19.44
CA ALA A 388 -16.12 4.81 -19.50
C ALA A 388 -15.75 3.35 -19.20
N THR A 389 -16.61 2.66 -18.47
CA THR A 389 -16.49 1.23 -18.20
C THR A 389 -17.12 0.37 -19.32
N GLU A 390 -17.01 -0.95 -19.24
CA GLU A 390 -17.74 -1.87 -20.09
C GLU A 390 -19.26 -1.75 -19.84
N LYS A 391 -20.07 -2.04 -20.86
CA LYS A 391 -21.53 -1.90 -20.82
C LYS A 391 -22.16 -2.66 -19.63
N GLU A 392 -21.62 -3.83 -19.27
CA GLU A 392 -22.10 -4.63 -18.14
C GLU A 392 -22.00 -3.92 -16.79
N PHE A 393 -21.10 -2.92 -16.65
CA PHE A 393 -20.85 -2.16 -15.43
C PHE A 393 -21.33 -0.70 -15.48
N SER A 394 -22.02 -0.30 -16.53
CA SER A 394 -22.43 1.10 -16.75
C SER A 394 -23.34 1.70 -15.67
N GLY A 395 -23.89 0.85 -14.78
CA GLY A 395 -24.68 1.31 -13.63
C GLY A 395 -23.86 1.71 -12.41
N LEU A 396 -22.54 1.42 -12.37
CA LEU A 396 -21.69 1.82 -11.26
C LEU A 396 -21.26 3.29 -11.40
N LYS A 397 -21.30 4.02 -10.27
CA LYS A 397 -20.91 5.42 -10.21
C LYS A 397 -19.41 5.57 -9.97
N ILE A 398 -18.61 5.47 -11.03
CA ILE A 398 -17.16 5.69 -10.98
C ILE A 398 -16.90 7.18 -11.18
N SER A 399 -16.12 7.80 -10.29
CA SER A 399 -15.87 9.23 -10.28
C SER A 399 -14.82 9.64 -11.34
N PRO A 400 -15.19 10.30 -12.45
CA PRO A 400 -14.21 10.84 -13.40
C PRO A 400 -13.67 12.21 -13.03
N SER A 401 -14.30 12.86 -12.06
CA SER A 401 -13.95 14.17 -11.50
C SER A 401 -14.28 14.20 -10.01
N PRO A 402 -13.68 15.11 -9.22
CA PRO A 402 -14.02 15.23 -7.80
C PRO A 402 -15.51 15.53 -7.59
N MET A 403 -16.10 14.92 -6.56
CA MET A 403 -17.51 15.10 -6.19
C MET A 403 -17.61 15.40 -4.69
N GLY A 404 -18.65 16.15 -4.28
CA GLY A 404 -18.94 16.38 -2.87
C GLY A 404 -19.49 15.12 -2.19
N CYS A 405 -19.19 14.94 -0.90
CA CYS A 405 -19.84 13.97 -0.02
C CYS A 405 -20.08 14.57 1.37
N THR A 406 -21.12 14.09 2.05
CA THR A 406 -21.51 14.56 3.40
C THR A 406 -21.50 13.44 4.43
N LYS A 407 -21.43 12.20 3.98
CA LYS A 407 -21.37 11.02 4.84
C LYS A 407 -19.96 10.83 5.39
N LYS A 408 -19.86 10.12 6.51
CA LYS A 408 -18.62 9.98 7.29
C LYS A 408 -17.92 8.64 7.17
N HIS A 409 -18.56 7.64 6.57
CA HIS A 409 -17.99 6.32 6.40
C HIS A 409 -17.46 6.13 4.97
N PHE A 410 -16.36 5.43 4.85
CA PHE A 410 -15.93 4.89 3.56
C PHE A 410 -15.42 3.45 3.71
N LEU A 411 -15.49 2.70 2.61
CA LEU A 411 -14.96 1.34 2.50
C LEU A 411 -13.72 1.36 1.63
N SER A 412 -12.59 0.86 2.13
CA SER A 412 -11.38 0.62 1.34
C SER A 412 -11.20 -0.87 1.11
N VAL A 413 -10.91 -1.25 -0.13
CA VAL A 413 -10.76 -2.66 -0.55
C VAL A 413 -9.43 -2.84 -1.25
N SER A 414 -8.70 -3.89 -0.86
CA SER A 414 -7.48 -4.30 -1.56
C SER A 414 -7.46 -5.81 -1.79
N TYR A 415 -6.82 -6.24 -2.88
CA TYR A 415 -6.63 -7.66 -3.15
C TYR A 415 -5.32 -7.93 -3.89
N GLY A 416 -4.89 -9.19 -3.88
CA GLY A 416 -3.68 -9.66 -4.55
C GLY A 416 -3.92 -10.82 -5.50
N VAL A 417 -2.89 -11.14 -6.27
CA VAL A 417 -2.84 -12.35 -7.10
C VAL A 417 -2.97 -13.57 -6.18
N GLY A 418 -3.90 -14.48 -6.49
CA GLY A 418 -4.21 -15.64 -5.65
C GLY A 418 -5.47 -15.46 -4.80
N GLY A 419 -6.13 -14.28 -4.86
CA GLY A 419 -7.44 -14.04 -4.24
C GLY A 419 -7.40 -13.67 -2.77
N GLN A 420 -6.25 -13.31 -2.24
CA GLN A 420 -6.15 -12.64 -0.93
C GLN A 420 -6.80 -11.27 -1.04
N SER A 421 -7.56 -10.88 -0.04
CA SER A 421 -8.24 -9.58 -0.02
C SER A 421 -8.43 -9.04 1.39
N SER A 422 -8.48 -7.71 1.49
CA SER A 422 -8.74 -6.94 2.72
C SER A 422 -9.82 -5.91 2.46
N SER A 423 -10.71 -5.72 3.42
CA SER A 423 -11.75 -4.68 3.42
C SER A 423 -11.76 -3.96 4.76
N VAL A 424 -11.76 -2.64 4.73
CA VAL A 424 -11.70 -1.79 5.91
C VAL A 424 -12.82 -0.75 5.85
N ILE A 425 -13.65 -0.67 6.90
CA ILE A 425 -14.61 0.43 7.07
C ILE A 425 -14.06 1.42 8.10
N VAL A 426 -13.98 2.66 7.67
CA VAL A 426 -13.46 3.78 8.45
C VAL A 426 -14.56 4.83 8.62
N GLU A 427 -14.70 5.36 9.84
CA GLU A 427 -15.55 6.51 10.17
C GLU A 427 -14.68 7.72 10.45
N VAL A 428 -14.87 8.81 9.73
CA VAL A 428 -14.14 10.08 9.93
C VAL A 428 -14.95 10.99 10.87
N LEU A 429 -14.31 11.48 11.90
CA LEU A 429 -14.95 12.23 13.01
C LEU A 429 -15.01 13.74 12.76
#